data_fd2d730b183cb780bc22f7b50d66daf8
#
_entry.id   fd2d730b183cb780bc22f7b50d66daf8
#
_cell.length_a   1.000
_cell.length_b   1.000
_cell.length_c   1.000
_cell.angle_alpha   90.00
_cell.angle_beta   90.00
_cell.angle_gamma   90.00
#
_symmetry.space_group_name_H-M   'P 1'
#
loop_
_entity.id
_entity.type
_entity.pdbx_description
1 polymer ?
#
loop_
_entity_poly.entity_id
_entity_poly.type
_entity_poly.pdbx_seq_one_letter_code
_entity_poly.pdbx_strand_id
1 'polypeptide(L)'
;MLPRPIDFLEQRSKSFLVIFGIAQFAAVVLVDRATGWEIETSIFYLLPISYFAWYFSLRTGIFVAFSSMLVWLAIDQLKGPHYTRPSIPYWNALISLIPYLVVIFIVADVKAIYRRERENSRIDFLTGMINQRGFYEALRRERERASRLNTPITLAYVDLDSCKLVTDQFDHRTGDSVLAGVGQTLRRSIRDIDLAGRLGGDEFCLLLPNTDSAGARVLLEKVKEVLLGVMEASHWPVTFSIGAVTFHQPDKAAAEMINAADRAMYVAKTEGKNRIVYTVEF
;
A
#
# COMPACT_ATOMS: atom_id res chain seq x y z
N MET A 1 -10.10 7.36 14.55
CA MET A 1 -8.69 7.11 14.91
C MET A 1 -7.84 8.09 14.13
N LEU A 2 -7.00 8.91 14.78
CA LEU A 2 -6.11 9.83 14.06
C LEU A 2 -5.12 9.02 13.23
N PRO A 3 -4.88 9.37 11.95
CA PRO A 3 -3.91 8.68 11.11
C PRO A 3 -2.54 8.73 11.81
N ARG A 4 -1.83 7.60 11.82
CA ARG A 4 -0.48 7.58 12.37
C ARG A 4 0.39 8.57 11.57
N PRO A 5 1.27 9.35 12.22
CA PRO A 5 2.10 10.35 11.53
C PRO A 5 2.87 9.80 10.33
N ILE A 6 3.22 8.52 10.38
CA ILE A 6 3.91 7.80 9.31
C ILE A 6 3.03 7.69 8.06
N ASP A 7 1.74 7.34 8.22
CA ASP A 7 0.80 7.18 7.10
C ASP A 7 0.53 8.51 6.39
N PHE A 8 0.53 9.61 7.13
CA PHE A 8 0.38 10.96 6.58
C PHE A 8 1.53 11.36 5.66
N LEU A 9 2.77 11.02 6.03
CA LEU A 9 3.95 11.37 5.25
C LEU A 9 4.13 10.41 4.05
N GLU A 10 3.78 9.14 4.18
CA GLU A 10 3.85 8.17 3.06
C GLU A 10 2.98 8.56 1.86
N GLN A 11 1.90 9.33 2.08
CA GLN A 11 0.99 9.80 1.03
C GLN A 11 1.49 11.08 0.31
N ARG A 12 2.62 11.66 0.72
CA ARG A 12 3.14 12.90 0.14
C ARG A 12 4.07 12.66 -1.05
N SER A 13 4.16 13.66 -1.92
CA SER A 13 5.06 13.60 -3.08
C SER A 13 6.51 13.45 -2.64
N LYS A 14 7.32 12.78 -3.45
CA LYS A 14 8.77 12.63 -3.19
C LYS A 14 9.47 13.98 -2.98
N SER A 15 9.07 15.00 -3.73
CA SER A 15 9.60 16.35 -3.61
C SER A 15 9.31 16.97 -2.24
N PHE A 16 8.08 16.78 -1.73
CA PHE A 16 7.72 17.24 -0.39
C PHE A 16 8.57 16.56 0.69
N LEU A 17 8.76 15.24 0.59
CA LEU A 17 9.58 14.48 1.55
C LEU A 17 11.04 14.94 1.55
N VAL A 18 11.61 15.24 0.37
CA VAL A 18 12.98 15.76 0.27
C VAL A 18 13.08 17.13 0.92
N ILE A 19 12.19 18.07 0.58
CA ILE A 19 12.19 19.43 1.13
C ILE A 19 12.03 19.40 2.65
N PHE A 20 11.11 18.58 3.17
CA PHE A 20 10.88 18.44 4.61
C PHE A 20 12.12 17.89 5.34
N GLY A 21 12.78 16.87 4.78
CA GLY A 21 14.01 16.31 5.34
C GLY A 21 15.17 17.31 5.34
N ILE A 22 15.32 18.09 4.26
CA ILE A 22 16.32 19.16 4.17
C ILE A 22 16.01 20.26 5.19
N ALA A 23 14.74 20.64 5.37
CA ALA A 23 14.34 21.63 6.36
C ALA A 23 14.66 21.16 7.80
N GLN A 24 14.42 19.88 8.12
CA GLN A 24 14.81 19.30 9.41
C GLN A 24 16.35 19.39 9.61
N PHE A 25 17.11 19.00 8.59
CA PHE A 25 18.57 19.05 8.65
C PHE A 25 19.06 20.47 8.89
N ALA A 26 18.55 21.45 8.12
CA ALA A 26 18.88 22.86 8.28
C ALA A 26 18.51 23.41 9.66
N ALA A 27 17.36 23.02 10.21
CA ALA A 27 16.95 23.41 11.56
C ALA A 27 17.93 22.90 12.63
N VAL A 28 18.38 21.64 12.52
CA VAL A 28 19.38 21.09 13.44
C VAL A 28 20.71 21.86 13.33
N VAL A 29 21.17 22.16 12.11
CA VAL A 29 22.38 22.94 11.87
C VAL A 29 22.29 24.34 12.49
N LEU A 30 21.15 25.01 12.37
CA LEU A 30 20.92 26.32 12.97
C LEU A 30 20.94 26.27 14.52
N VAL A 31 20.31 25.26 15.09
CA VAL A 31 20.33 25.05 16.57
C VAL A 31 21.75 24.78 17.03
N ASP A 32 22.48 23.89 16.37
CA ASP A 32 23.86 23.55 16.71
C ASP A 32 24.78 24.79 16.66
N ARG A 33 24.61 25.64 15.65
CA ARG A 33 25.34 26.90 15.56
C ARG A 33 24.97 27.90 16.67
N ALA A 34 23.69 27.95 17.04
CA ALA A 34 23.17 28.92 18.00
C ALA A 34 23.49 28.56 19.47
N THR A 35 23.60 27.27 19.81
CA THR A 35 23.82 26.79 21.19
C THR A 35 25.26 26.90 21.67
N GLY A 36 26.21 27.25 20.79
CA GLY A 36 27.60 27.36 21.20
C GLY A 36 28.27 26.00 21.47
N TRP A 37 29.34 25.99 22.26
CA TRP A 37 30.13 24.79 22.56
C TRP A 37 29.70 24.09 23.86
N GLU A 38 28.87 24.72 24.70
CA GLU A 38 28.49 24.21 26.03
C GLU A 38 27.44 23.12 25.95
N ILE A 39 26.65 23.07 24.88
CA ILE A 39 25.58 22.10 24.70
C ILE A 39 25.93 21.13 23.55
N GLU A 40 25.98 19.84 23.88
CA GLU A 40 26.19 18.78 22.89
C GLU A 40 24.92 18.57 22.07
N THR A 41 24.96 18.96 20.81
CA THR A 41 23.80 18.93 19.89
C THR A 41 23.86 17.82 18.85
N SER A 42 24.96 17.04 18.82
CA SER A 42 25.17 15.98 17.81
C SER A 42 24.03 14.95 17.79
N ILE A 43 23.37 14.70 18.91
CA ILE A 43 22.24 13.79 19.02
C ILE A 43 21.04 14.22 18.17
N PHE A 44 20.82 15.50 17.95
CA PHE A 44 19.69 15.99 17.15
C PHE A 44 19.82 15.66 15.66
N TYR A 45 21.02 15.39 15.17
CA TYR A 45 21.22 14.92 13.80
C TYR A 45 20.61 13.53 13.55
N LEU A 46 20.32 12.75 14.60
CA LEU A 46 19.58 11.50 14.47
C LEU A 46 18.18 11.67 13.85
N LEU A 47 17.55 12.85 14.01
CA LEU A 47 16.24 13.14 13.44
C LEU A 47 16.25 13.09 11.90
N PRO A 48 17.04 13.93 11.19
CA PRO A 48 17.09 13.85 9.74
C PRO A 48 17.72 12.54 9.24
N ILE A 49 18.67 11.95 9.96
CA ILE A 49 19.30 10.66 9.59
C ILE A 49 18.24 9.55 9.58
N SER A 50 17.48 9.39 10.66
CA SER A 50 16.41 8.38 10.75
C SER A 50 15.31 8.65 9.74
N TYR A 51 14.95 9.91 9.51
CA TYR A 51 13.97 10.31 8.51
C TYR A 51 14.38 9.86 7.10
N PHE A 52 15.59 10.17 6.65
CA PHE A 52 16.07 9.79 5.33
C PHE A 52 16.25 8.27 5.20
N ALA A 53 16.69 7.57 6.27
CA ALA A 53 16.77 6.12 6.28
C ALA A 53 15.38 5.46 6.12
N TRP A 54 14.34 6.01 6.76
CA TRP A 54 12.98 5.49 6.71
C TRP A 54 12.30 5.73 5.35
N TYR A 55 12.24 7.01 4.92
CA TYR A 55 11.44 7.38 3.72
C TYR A 55 12.16 7.11 2.39
N PHE A 56 13.47 7.03 2.37
CA PHE A 56 14.22 6.80 1.14
C PHE A 56 14.94 5.44 1.16
N SER A 57 16.16 5.39 1.65
CA SER A 57 16.93 4.16 1.65
C SER A 57 18.04 4.15 2.72
N LEU A 58 18.54 2.93 3.03
CA LEU A 58 19.71 2.75 3.88
C LEU A 58 20.92 3.60 3.38
N ARG A 59 21.15 3.61 2.07
CA ARG A 59 22.27 4.38 1.46
C ARG A 59 22.11 5.88 1.68
N THR A 60 20.89 6.39 1.57
CA THR A 60 20.59 7.81 1.80
C THR A 60 20.77 8.16 3.27
N GLY A 61 20.35 7.31 4.19
CA GLY A 61 20.57 7.48 5.63
C GLY A 61 22.06 7.55 5.95
N ILE A 62 22.88 6.65 5.40
CA ILE A 62 24.34 6.64 5.56
C ILE A 62 24.96 7.93 5.00
N PHE A 63 24.53 8.38 3.81
CA PHE A 63 25.01 9.62 3.22
C PHE A 63 24.71 10.83 4.12
N VAL A 64 23.50 10.92 4.66
CA VAL A 64 23.11 12.00 5.59
C VAL A 64 23.90 11.92 6.89
N ALA A 65 24.19 10.72 7.41
CA ALA A 65 25.01 10.55 8.62
C ALA A 65 26.44 11.08 8.43
N PHE A 66 27.08 10.74 7.32
CA PHE A 66 28.41 11.29 6.99
C PHE A 66 28.36 12.81 6.77
N SER A 67 27.34 13.32 6.08
CA SER A 67 27.14 14.75 5.90
C SER A 67 26.94 15.47 7.25
N SER A 68 26.14 14.86 8.16
CA SER A 68 25.93 15.39 9.51
C SER A 68 27.23 15.46 10.31
N MET A 69 28.05 14.42 10.26
CA MET A 69 29.36 14.40 10.91
C MET A 69 30.26 15.52 10.40
N LEU A 70 30.35 15.70 9.06
CA LEU A 70 31.18 16.74 8.45
C LEU A 70 30.68 18.15 8.79
N VAL A 71 29.36 18.37 8.76
CA VAL A 71 28.74 19.66 9.10
C VAL A 71 28.97 19.97 10.58
N TRP A 72 28.77 19.00 11.47
CA TRP A 72 29.05 19.16 12.90
C TRP A 72 30.52 19.53 13.13
N LEU A 73 31.45 18.81 12.52
CA LEU A 73 32.89 19.10 12.63
C LEU A 73 33.21 20.51 12.14
N ALA A 74 32.63 20.95 11.02
CA ALA A 74 32.84 22.29 10.49
C ALA A 74 32.30 23.37 11.44
N ILE A 75 31.12 23.17 12.03
CA ILE A 75 30.54 24.10 13.00
C ILE A 75 31.39 24.16 14.25
N ASP A 76 31.84 22.99 14.77
CA ASP A 76 32.68 22.91 15.93
C ASP A 76 34.00 23.70 15.75
N GLN A 77 34.65 23.60 14.58
CA GLN A 77 35.83 24.38 14.24
C GLN A 77 35.55 25.90 14.17
N LEU A 78 34.35 26.31 13.74
CA LEU A 78 33.96 27.73 13.67
C LEU A 78 33.64 28.32 15.06
N LYS A 79 33.33 27.51 16.07
CA LYS A 79 33.10 27.96 17.45
C LYS A 79 34.40 28.40 18.18
N GLY A 80 35.56 28.15 17.57
CA GLY A 80 36.87 28.55 18.10
C GLY A 80 37.55 27.47 18.93
N PRO A 81 38.81 27.73 19.36
CA PRO A 81 39.61 26.74 20.09
C PRO A 81 39.11 26.58 21.53
N HIS A 82 38.49 25.46 21.85
CA HIS A 82 38.00 25.10 23.19
C HIS A 82 38.52 23.73 23.67
N TYR A 83 39.28 23.03 22.82
CA TYR A 83 39.91 21.76 23.16
C TYR A 83 41.40 21.91 23.54
N THR A 84 41.82 21.11 24.51
CA THR A 84 43.24 21.06 24.92
C THR A 84 44.17 20.43 23.88
N ARG A 85 43.63 19.62 22.97
CA ARG A 85 44.36 18.94 21.89
C ARG A 85 43.65 19.10 20.56
N PRO A 86 44.35 19.41 19.45
CA PRO A 86 43.75 19.59 18.13
C PRO A 86 43.07 18.32 17.54
N SER A 87 43.40 17.12 18.06
CA SER A 87 42.85 15.87 17.59
C SER A 87 41.43 15.55 18.15
N ILE A 88 41.02 16.19 19.25
CA ILE A 88 39.77 15.89 19.97
C ILE A 88 38.53 16.07 19.07
N PRO A 89 38.38 17.16 18.32
CA PRO A 89 37.20 17.35 17.45
C PRO A 89 37.03 16.23 16.43
N TYR A 90 38.14 15.78 15.82
CA TYR A 90 38.11 14.70 14.83
C TYR A 90 37.73 13.38 15.47
N TRP A 91 38.19 13.11 16.69
CA TRP A 91 37.82 11.93 17.46
C TRP A 91 36.33 11.92 17.82
N ASN A 92 35.80 13.06 18.30
CA ASN A 92 34.39 13.24 18.61
C ASN A 92 33.50 13.07 17.38
N ALA A 93 33.91 13.65 16.24
CA ALA A 93 33.22 13.48 14.96
C ALA A 93 33.17 12.00 14.54
N LEU A 94 34.28 11.27 14.70
CA LEU A 94 34.30 9.84 14.37
C LEU A 94 33.42 9.02 15.30
N ILE A 95 33.44 9.29 16.60
CA ILE A 95 32.60 8.60 17.59
C ILE A 95 31.12 8.87 17.33
N SER A 96 30.72 10.06 16.89
CA SER A 96 29.33 10.40 16.60
C SER A 96 28.72 9.55 15.47
N LEU A 97 29.55 8.97 14.58
CA LEU A 97 29.07 8.06 13.55
C LEU A 97 28.51 6.75 14.14
N ILE A 98 29.02 6.29 15.29
CA ILE A 98 28.58 5.02 15.88
C ILE A 98 27.06 5.03 16.16
N PRO A 99 26.50 5.98 16.96
CA PRO A 99 25.07 6.03 17.19
C PRO A 99 24.28 6.31 15.90
N TYR A 100 24.83 7.08 14.94
CA TYR A 100 24.18 7.33 13.67
C TYR A 100 24.00 6.04 12.86
N LEU A 101 25.05 5.24 12.73
CA LEU A 101 24.99 3.96 12.03
C LEU A 101 24.09 2.97 12.76
N VAL A 102 24.19 2.86 14.08
CA VAL A 102 23.31 1.99 14.88
C VAL A 102 21.84 2.33 14.62
N VAL A 103 21.47 3.60 14.69
CA VAL A 103 20.07 4.02 14.43
C VAL A 103 19.64 3.71 13.00
N ILE A 104 20.52 3.95 12.01
CA ILE A 104 20.21 3.62 10.60
C ILE A 104 19.90 2.12 10.44
N PHE A 105 20.70 1.23 11.03
CA PHE A 105 20.48 -0.22 10.95
C PHE A 105 19.20 -0.63 11.69
N ILE A 106 18.95 -0.07 12.90
CA ILE A 106 17.69 -0.33 13.61
C ILE A 106 16.48 0.11 12.77
N VAL A 107 16.53 1.31 12.18
CA VAL A 107 15.45 1.82 11.32
C VAL A 107 15.26 0.92 10.10
N ALA A 108 16.34 0.43 9.49
CA ALA A 108 16.26 -0.48 8.36
C ALA A 108 15.61 -1.82 8.72
N ASP A 109 15.99 -2.39 9.88
CA ASP A 109 15.43 -3.65 10.37
C ASP A 109 13.95 -3.50 10.75
N VAL A 110 13.58 -2.44 11.45
CA VAL A 110 12.18 -2.15 11.79
C VAL A 110 11.34 -1.98 10.52
N LYS A 111 11.86 -1.27 9.52
CA LYS A 111 11.20 -1.10 8.22
C LYS A 111 11.04 -2.44 7.49
N ALA A 112 12.04 -3.32 7.55
CA ALA A 112 11.98 -4.66 6.95
C ALA A 112 10.93 -5.54 7.66
N ILE A 113 10.88 -5.52 8.99
CA ILE A 113 9.85 -6.23 9.78
C ILE A 113 8.45 -5.71 9.44
N TYR A 114 8.27 -4.39 9.41
CA TYR A 114 6.99 -3.74 9.07
C TYR A 114 6.51 -4.11 7.66
N ARG A 115 7.42 -4.16 6.69
CA ARG A 115 7.11 -4.62 5.32
C ARG A 115 6.71 -6.09 5.30
N ARG A 116 7.46 -6.97 5.97
CA ARG A 116 7.13 -8.40 6.05
C ARG A 116 5.78 -8.64 6.71
N GLU A 117 5.44 -7.88 7.73
CA GLU A 117 4.14 -7.96 8.40
C GLU A 117 3.00 -7.54 7.46
N ARG A 118 3.18 -6.44 6.71
CA ARG A 118 2.25 -6.03 5.65
C ARG A 118 2.11 -7.07 4.54
N GLU A 119 3.22 -7.66 4.07
CA GLU A 119 3.22 -8.71 3.06
C GLU A 119 2.59 -10.01 3.56
N ASN A 120 2.69 -10.31 4.85
CA ASN A 120 2.06 -11.46 5.48
C ASN A 120 0.58 -11.24 5.82
N SER A 121 0.12 -10.00 5.87
CA SER A 121 -1.30 -9.70 6.04
C SER A 121 -2.09 -10.35 4.90
N ARG A 122 -3.26 -10.87 5.23
CA ARG A 122 -4.23 -11.38 4.25
C ARG A 122 -5.34 -10.37 3.98
N ILE A 123 -5.26 -9.18 4.57
CA ILE A 123 -6.29 -8.15 4.50
C ILE A 123 -5.70 -6.92 3.83
N ASP A 124 -6.46 -6.34 2.90
CA ASP A 124 -6.18 -5.03 2.31
C ASP A 124 -6.53 -3.94 3.32
N PHE A 125 -5.58 -3.08 3.61
CA PHE A 125 -5.71 -2.07 4.68
C PHE A 125 -6.72 -0.95 4.35
N LEU A 126 -6.94 -0.67 3.06
CA LEU A 126 -7.84 0.39 2.62
C LEU A 126 -9.30 -0.04 2.66
N THR A 127 -9.58 -1.24 2.15
CA THR A 127 -10.95 -1.74 1.99
C THR A 127 -11.39 -2.68 3.10
N GLY A 128 -10.44 -3.19 3.91
CA GLY A 128 -10.70 -4.22 4.91
C GLY A 128 -11.10 -5.59 4.34
N MET A 129 -10.98 -5.76 3.02
CA MET A 129 -11.25 -7.01 2.32
C MET A 129 -10.03 -7.94 2.34
N ILE A 130 -10.23 -9.17 1.91
CA ILE A 130 -9.13 -10.10 1.68
C ILE A 130 -8.26 -9.52 0.54
N ASN A 131 -6.93 -9.46 0.74
CA ASN A 131 -6.01 -9.03 -0.29
C ASN A 131 -5.72 -10.16 -1.30
N GLN A 132 -4.95 -9.86 -2.34
CA GLN A 132 -4.57 -10.80 -3.38
C GLN A 132 -4.09 -12.14 -2.81
N ARG A 133 -3.12 -12.13 -1.86
CA ARG A 133 -2.56 -13.34 -1.27
C ARG A 133 -3.62 -14.16 -0.53
N GLY A 134 -4.41 -13.51 0.32
CA GLY A 134 -5.50 -14.17 1.05
C GLY A 134 -6.55 -14.77 0.11
N PHE A 135 -6.85 -14.06 -0.99
CA PHE A 135 -7.81 -14.53 -1.98
C PHE A 135 -7.32 -15.77 -2.74
N TYR A 136 -6.05 -15.79 -3.18
CA TYR A 136 -5.46 -16.97 -3.81
C TYR A 136 -5.44 -18.19 -2.89
N GLU A 137 -5.12 -18.00 -1.61
CA GLU A 137 -5.14 -19.08 -0.62
C GLU A 137 -6.56 -19.60 -0.37
N ALA A 138 -7.56 -18.72 -0.33
CA ALA A 138 -8.96 -19.08 -0.17
C ALA A 138 -9.51 -19.82 -1.39
N LEU A 139 -9.22 -19.30 -2.60
CA LEU A 139 -9.61 -19.95 -3.85
C LEU A 139 -9.03 -21.35 -3.97
N ARG A 140 -7.75 -21.54 -3.62
CA ARG A 140 -7.11 -22.86 -3.66
C ARG A 140 -7.83 -23.86 -2.76
N ARG A 141 -8.18 -23.45 -1.52
CA ARG A 141 -8.91 -24.31 -0.58
C ARG A 141 -10.31 -24.65 -1.09
N GLU A 142 -11.03 -23.64 -1.60
CA GLU A 142 -12.40 -23.84 -2.06
C GLU A 142 -12.45 -24.68 -3.34
N ARG A 143 -11.47 -24.51 -4.25
CA ARG A 143 -11.31 -25.38 -5.42
C ARG A 143 -11.13 -26.84 -5.04
N GLU A 144 -10.24 -27.14 -4.06
CA GLU A 144 -10.02 -28.50 -3.58
C GLU A 144 -11.29 -29.10 -2.93
N ARG A 145 -12.07 -28.27 -2.25
CA ARG A 145 -13.35 -28.65 -1.66
C ARG A 145 -14.39 -28.94 -2.73
N ALA A 146 -14.55 -28.05 -3.69
CA ALA A 146 -15.53 -28.16 -4.76
C ALA A 146 -15.23 -29.35 -5.68
N SER A 147 -13.95 -29.61 -5.99
CA SER A 147 -13.54 -30.80 -6.74
C SER A 147 -13.94 -32.10 -6.03
N ARG A 148 -13.78 -32.18 -4.69
CA ARG A 148 -14.20 -33.36 -3.92
C ARG A 148 -15.71 -33.55 -3.84
N LEU A 149 -16.45 -32.44 -3.80
CA LEU A 149 -17.91 -32.45 -3.67
C LEU A 149 -18.66 -32.45 -5.02
N ASN A 150 -17.90 -32.29 -6.11
CA ASN A 150 -18.40 -32.12 -7.46
C ASN A 150 -19.42 -30.96 -7.56
N THR A 151 -19.07 -29.82 -6.96
CA THR A 151 -19.90 -28.61 -6.96
C THR A 151 -19.28 -27.52 -7.78
N PRO A 152 -20.08 -26.65 -8.45
CA PRO A 152 -19.56 -25.58 -9.26
C PRO A 152 -18.97 -24.46 -8.40
N ILE A 153 -18.01 -23.75 -8.97
CA ILE A 153 -17.49 -22.48 -8.46
C ILE A 153 -17.65 -21.41 -9.53
N THR A 154 -18.14 -20.23 -9.16
CA THR A 154 -18.06 -19.06 -10.03
C THR A 154 -17.06 -18.05 -9.46
N LEU A 155 -16.17 -17.57 -10.32
CA LEU A 155 -15.31 -16.42 -10.08
C LEU A 155 -15.82 -15.22 -10.85
N ALA A 156 -15.86 -14.04 -10.21
CA ALA A 156 -16.15 -12.79 -10.89
C ALA A 156 -15.01 -11.81 -10.65
N TYR A 157 -14.35 -11.39 -11.73
CA TYR A 157 -13.35 -10.33 -11.72
C TYR A 157 -14.03 -9.00 -11.99
N VAL A 158 -13.85 -8.03 -11.11
CA VAL A 158 -14.51 -6.72 -11.14
C VAL A 158 -13.46 -5.65 -11.24
N ASP A 159 -13.58 -4.78 -12.21
CA ASP A 159 -12.70 -3.63 -12.39
C ASP A 159 -13.54 -2.34 -12.44
N LEU A 160 -13.03 -1.32 -11.80
CA LEU A 160 -13.65 0.00 -11.77
C LEU A 160 -13.31 0.79 -13.04
N ASP A 161 -14.30 1.04 -13.87
CA ASP A 161 -14.13 1.86 -15.05
C ASP A 161 -13.84 3.32 -14.66
N SER A 162 -12.79 3.88 -15.26
CA SER A 162 -12.45 5.30 -15.10
C SER A 162 -12.07 5.74 -13.67
N CYS A 163 -11.66 4.81 -12.80
CA CYS A 163 -11.22 5.13 -11.43
C CYS A 163 -10.09 6.19 -11.42
N LYS A 164 -9.19 6.16 -12.39
CA LYS A 164 -8.14 7.17 -12.53
C LYS A 164 -8.69 8.59 -12.76
N LEU A 165 -9.79 8.74 -13.48
CA LEU A 165 -10.41 10.06 -13.69
C LEU A 165 -10.87 10.67 -12.37
N VAL A 166 -11.35 9.87 -11.42
CA VAL A 166 -11.74 10.36 -10.08
C VAL A 166 -10.54 10.90 -9.34
N THR A 167 -9.41 10.18 -9.34
CA THR A 167 -8.18 10.66 -8.69
C THR A 167 -7.60 11.89 -9.35
N ASP A 168 -7.71 12.01 -10.68
CA ASP A 168 -7.21 13.15 -11.45
C ASP A 168 -8.10 14.39 -11.30
N GLN A 169 -9.43 14.22 -11.17
CA GLN A 169 -10.41 15.32 -11.08
C GLN A 169 -10.63 15.81 -9.65
N PHE A 170 -10.60 14.92 -8.65
CA PHE A 170 -10.91 15.28 -7.27
C PHE A 170 -9.64 15.30 -6.41
N ASP A 171 -9.18 14.14 -5.97
CA ASP A 171 -7.90 13.91 -5.29
C ASP A 171 -7.69 12.41 -4.99
N HIS A 172 -6.52 12.04 -4.49
CA HIS A 172 -6.22 10.66 -4.07
C HIS A 172 -7.13 10.18 -2.92
N ARG A 173 -7.58 11.08 -2.02
CA ARG A 173 -8.45 10.71 -0.90
C ARG A 173 -9.84 10.31 -1.39
N THR A 174 -10.34 10.99 -2.40
CA THR A 174 -11.61 10.64 -3.03
C THR A 174 -11.50 9.27 -3.72
N GLY A 175 -10.41 9.00 -4.43
CA GLY A 175 -10.14 7.66 -4.99
C GLY A 175 -10.12 6.56 -3.91
N ASP A 176 -9.45 6.80 -2.79
CA ASP A 176 -9.45 5.88 -1.65
C ASP A 176 -10.85 5.66 -1.07
N SER A 177 -11.68 6.73 -1.01
CA SER A 177 -13.06 6.64 -0.55
C SER A 177 -13.94 5.81 -1.49
N VAL A 178 -13.75 5.95 -2.81
CA VAL A 178 -14.41 5.10 -3.82
C VAL A 178 -14.06 3.63 -3.58
N LEU A 179 -12.78 3.31 -3.47
CA LEU A 179 -12.32 1.92 -3.27
C LEU A 179 -12.85 1.33 -1.97
N ALA A 180 -12.83 2.09 -0.88
CA ALA A 180 -13.38 1.67 0.41
C ALA A 180 -14.91 1.45 0.33
N GLY A 181 -15.64 2.34 -0.36
CA GLY A 181 -17.07 2.23 -0.60
C GLY A 181 -17.43 1.00 -1.42
N VAL A 182 -16.67 0.72 -2.50
CA VAL A 182 -16.84 -0.50 -3.30
C VAL A 182 -16.61 -1.74 -2.43
N GLY A 183 -15.51 -1.80 -1.67
CA GLY A 183 -15.21 -2.94 -0.80
C GLY A 183 -16.32 -3.20 0.22
N GLN A 184 -16.84 -2.16 0.86
CA GLN A 184 -17.94 -2.27 1.81
C GLN A 184 -19.24 -2.77 1.14
N THR A 185 -19.54 -2.25 -0.04
CA THR A 185 -20.72 -2.62 -0.81
C THR A 185 -20.66 -4.08 -1.26
N LEU A 186 -19.54 -4.51 -1.84
CA LEU A 186 -19.33 -5.91 -2.23
C LEU A 186 -19.55 -6.85 -1.05
N ARG A 187 -18.92 -6.56 0.10
CA ARG A 187 -19.01 -7.38 1.31
C ARG A 187 -20.45 -7.52 1.83
N ARG A 188 -21.27 -6.47 1.69
CA ARG A 188 -22.69 -6.48 2.13
C ARG A 188 -23.63 -7.14 1.13
N SER A 189 -23.22 -7.27 -0.12
CA SER A 189 -24.06 -7.77 -1.21
C SER A 189 -23.91 -9.25 -1.48
N ILE A 190 -22.92 -9.91 -0.87
CA ILE A 190 -22.67 -11.35 -1.01
C ILE A 190 -23.03 -12.11 0.25
N ARG A 191 -23.12 -13.45 0.16
CA ARG A 191 -23.44 -14.35 1.27
C ARG A 191 -22.22 -14.56 2.17
N ASP A 192 -22.42 -15.03 3.39
CA ASP A 192 -21.33 -15.34 4.34
C ASP A 192 -20.35 -16.41 3.84
N ILE A 193 -20.80 -17.32 2.96
CA ILE A 193 -19.96 -18.34 2.34
C ILE A 193 -19.16 -17.80 1.14
N ASP A 194 -19.60 -16.69 0.56
CA ASP A 194 -18.93 -16.06 -0.56
C ASP A 194 -17.76 -15.21 -0.06
N LEU A 195 -16.77 -15.04 -0.89
CA LEU A 195 -15.60 -14.25 -0.54
C LEU A 195 -15.40 -13.12 -1.53
N ALA A 196 -15.05 -11.96 -1.02
CA ALA A 196 -14.67 -10.81 -1.82
C ALA A 196 -13.27 -10.35 -1.44
N GLY A 197 -12.43 -10.12 -2.44
CA GLY A 197 -11.05 -9.68 -2.26
C GLY A 197 -10.69 -8.53 -3.20
N ARG A 198 -9.72 -7.72 -2.79
CA ARG A 198 -9.08 -6.72 -3.63
C ARG A 198 -7.75 -7.27 -4.10
N LEU A 199 -7.58 -7.41 -5.42
CA LEU A 199 -6.38 -8.01 -6.01
C LEU A 199 -5.27 -6.99 -6.29
N GLY A 200 -5.65 -5.75 -6.54
CA GLY A 200 -4.72 -4.65 -6.79
C GLY A 200 -5.47 -3.37 -7.14
N GLY A 201 -4.83 -2.23 -7.17
CA GLY A 201 -5.37 -0.97 -7.66
C GLY A 201 -6.89 -0.79 -7.51
N ASP A 202 -7.58 -0.85 -8.62
CA ASP A 202 -9.03 -0.78 -8.80
C ASP A 202 -9.70 -2.13 -9.12
N GLU A 203 -8.99 -3.24 -8.87
CA GLU A 203 -9.40 -4.60 -9.21
C GLU A 203 -9.89 -5.38 -7.98
N PHE A 204 -11.07 -5.94 -8.09
CA PHE A 204 -11.69 -6.80 -7.06
C PHE A 204 -12.06 -8.17 -7.66
N CYS A 205 -12.19 -9.15 -6.79
CA CYS A 205 -12.61 -10.48 -7.21
C CYS A 205 -13.60 -11.07 -6.22
N LEU A 206 -14.64 -11.73 -6.74
CA LEU A 206 -15.62 -12.48 -5.95
C LEU A 206 -15.41 -13.97 -6.20
N LEU A 207 -15.40 -14.75 -5.13
CA LEU A 207 -15.42 -16.20 -5.16
C LEU A 207 -16.78 -16.66 -4.64
N LEU A 208 -17.52 -17.33 -5.49
CA LEU A 208 -18.89 -17.78 -5.24
C LEU A 208 -18.93 -19.33 -5.22
N PRO A 209 -18.68 -19.95 -4.06
CA PRO A 209 -18.75 -21.40 -3.92
C PRO A 209 -20.16 -21.93 -4.17
N ASN A 210 -20.24 -23.15 -4.68
CA ASN A 210 -21.51 -23.85 -4.92
C ASN A 210 -22.54 -22.97 -5.65
N THR A 211 -22.05 -22.21 -6.66
CA THR A 211 -22.86 -21.28 -7.44
C THR A 211 -22.64 -21.54 -8.92
N ASP A 212 -23.69 -21.91 -9.61
CA ASP A 212 -23.71 -22.12 -11.04
C ASP A 212 -23.87 -20.80 -11.83
N SER A 213 -23.86 -20.89 -13.15
CA SER A 213 -23.99 -19.73 -14.03
C SER A 213 -25.31 -18.97 -13.85
N ALA A 214 -26.42 -19.66 -13.56
CA ALA A 214 -27.73 -19.04 -13.36
C ALA A 214 -27.76 -18.26 -12.03
N GLY A 215 -27.30 -18.88 -10.96
CA GLY A 215 -27.19 -18.24 -9.63
C GLY A 215 -26.19 -17.06 -9.63
N ALA A 216 -25.06 -17.23 -10.32
CA ALA A 216 -24.08 -16.17 -10.48
C ALA A 216 -24.63 -14.95 -11.22
N ARG A 217 -25.41 -15.17 -12.29
CA ARG A 217 -26.05 -14.09 -13.05
C ARG A 217 -26.97 -13.25 -12.15
N VAL A 218 -27.85 -13.89 -11.41
CA VAL A 218 -28.80 -13.20 -10.50
C VAL A 218 -28.05 -12.37 -9.44
N LEU A 219 -27.02 -12.96 -8.84
CA LEU A 219 -26.25 -12.28 -7.80
C LEU A 219 -25.45 -11.09 -8.37
N LEU A 220 -24.74 -11.30 -9.47
CA LEU A 220 -23.82 -10.29 -10.01
C LEU A 220 -24.55 -9.11 -10.64
N GLU A 221 -25.73 -9.31 -11.26
CA GLU A 221 -26.56 -8.19 -11.73
C GLU A 221 -27.01 -7.33 -10.54
N LYS A 222 -27.48 -7.97 -9.45
CA LYS A 222 -27.83 -7.25 -8.22
C LYS A 222 -26.64 -6.52 -7.62
N VAL A 223 -25.47 -7.15 -7.53
CA VAL A 223 -24.24 -6.55 -7.02
C VAL A 223 -23.88 -5.31 -7.83
N LYS A 224 -23.90 -5.42 -9.16
CA LYS A 224 -23.61 -4.31 -10.07
C LYS A 224 -24.59 -3.15 -9.89
N GLU A 225 -25.89 -3.43 -9.79
CA GLU A 225 -26.92 -2.42 -9.57
C GLU A 225 -26.69 -1.65 -8.25
N VAL A 226 -26.44 -2.37 -7.16
CA VAL A 226 -26.15 -1.74 -5.85
C VAL A 226 -24.86 -0.91 -5.90
N LEU A 227 -23.79 -1.40 -6.56
CA LEU A 227 -22.55 -0.64 -6.74
C LEU A 227 -22.80 0.66 -7.52
N LEU A 228 -23.53 0.61 -8.64
CA LEU A 228 -23.87 1.80 -9.43
C LEU A 228 -24.69 2.79 -8.60
N GLY A 229 -25.67 2.33 -7.83
CA GLY A 229 -26.44 3.19 -6.94
C GLY A 229 -25.62 3.91 -5.89
N VAL A 230 -24.59 3.25 -5.32
CA VAL A 230 -23.66 3.90 -4.38
C VAL A 230 -22.79 4.95 -5.08
N MET A 231 -22.33 4.66 -6.30
CA MET A 231 -21.53 5.63 -7.09
C MET A 231 -22.37 6.86 -7.45
N GLU A 232 -23.60 6.67 -7.89
CA GLU A 232 -24.53 7.74 -8.23
C GLU A 232 -24.89 8.61 -7.00
N ALA A 233 -25.22 7.99 -5.88
CA ALA A 233 -25.53 8.69 -4.63
C ALA A 233 -24.35 9.53 -4.10
N SER A 234 -23.12 9.12 -4.42
CA SER A 234 -21.89 9.82 -4.04
C SER A 234 -21.37 10.77 -5.11
N HIS A 235 -22.07 10.89 -6.25
CA HIS A 235 -21.65 11.68 -7.42
C HIS A 235 -20.26 11.27 -7.97
N TRP A 236 -19.90 9.99 -7.89
CA TRP A 236 -18.68 9.44 -8.44
C TRP A 236 -18.92 8.86 -9.84
N PRO A 237 -18.25 9.35 -10.90
CA PRO A 237 -18.46 8.91 -12.27
C PRO A 237 -17.75 7.59 -12.56
N VAL A 238 -18.04 6.54 -11.79
CA VAL A 238 -17.43 5.21 -11.87
C VAL A 238 -18.50 4.19 -12.25
N THR A 239 -18.16 3.33 -13.20
CA THR A 239 -18.94 2.13 -13.57
C THR A 239 -18.11 0.86 -13.37
N PHE A 240 -18.66 -0.30 -13.68
CA PHE A 240 -18.01 -1.56 -13.40
C PHE A 240 -18.02 -2.49 -14.60
N SER A 241 -16.84 -2.95 -15.01
CA SER A 241 -16.65 -4.03 -15.97
C SER A 241 -16.39 -5.32 -15.21
N ILE A 242 -17.22 -6.35 -15.45
CA ILE A 242 -17.19 -7.60 -14.69
C ILE A 242 -17.03 -8.77 -15.64
N GLY A 243 -16.08 -9.66 -15.36
CA GLY A 243 -15.95 -10.95 -16.03
C GLY A 243 -16.30 -12.09 -15.07
N ALA A 244 -17.30 -12.87 -15.37
CA ALA A 244 -17.75 -13.99 -14.54
C ALA A 244 -17.53 -15.32 -15.27
N VAL A 245 -16.82 -16.24 -14.61
CA VAL A 245 -16.56 -17.58 -15.14
C VAL A 245 -17.04 -18.63 -14.14
N THR A 246 -17.92 -19.51 -14.62
CA THR A 246 -18.40 -20.67 -13.84
C THR A 246 -17.61 -21.92 -14.23
N PHE A 247 -17.00 -22.57 -13.27
CA PHE A 247 -16.26 -23.82 -13.41
C PHE A 247 -17.13 -24.95 -12.82
N HIS A 248 -17.59 -25.86 -13.68
CA HIS A 248 -18.36 -27.03 -13.24
C HIS A 248 -17.47 -28.09 -12.60
N GLN A 249 -16.27 -28.26 -13.14
CA GLN A 249 -15.21 -29.11 -12.57
C GLN A 249 -13.96 -28.25 -12.37
N PRO A 250 -13.72 -27.72 -11.17
CA PRO A 250 -12.59 -26.81 -10.92
C PRO A 250 -11.29 -27.58 -10.74
N ASP A 251 -10.78 -28.17 -11.84
CA ASP A 251 -9.50 -28.88 -11.93
C ASP A 251 -8.30 -27.96 -12.23
N LYS A 252 -8.57 -26.79 -12.82
CA LYS A 252 -7.54 -25.79 -13.17
C LYS A 252 -6.86 -25.20 -11.94
N ALA A 253 -5.61 -24.76 -12.13
CA ALA A 253 -4.91 -24.03 -11.08
C ALA A 253 -5.63 -22.71 -10.73
N ALA A 254 -5.56 -22.28 -9.46
CA ALA A 254 -6.21 -21.04 -9.00
C ALA A 254 -5.82 -19.81 -9.84
N ALA A 255 -4.55 -19.72 -10.28
CA ALA A 255 -4.09 -18.67 -11.16
C ALA A 255 -4.76 -18.69 -12.53
N GLU A 256 -4.98 -19.87 -13.11
CA GLU A 256 -5.65 -20.03 -14.39
C GLU A 256 -7.12 -19.66 -14.31
N MET A 257 -7.79 -20.00 -13.21
CA MET A 257 -9.17 -19.61 -12.95
C MET A 257 -9.33 -18.08 -12.84
N ILE A 258 -8.44 -17.42 -12.12
CA ILE A 258 -8.43 -15.95 -12.03
C ILE A 258 -8.15 -15.32 -13.40
N ASN A 259 -7.16 -15.82 -14.14
CA ASN A 259 -6.85 -15.33 -15.48
C ASN A 259 -8.02 -15.50 -16.47
N ALA A 260 -8.84 -16.55 -16.31
CA ALA A 260 -10.04 -16.73 -17.12
C ALA A 260 -11.08 -15.65 -16.82
N ALA A 261 -11.31 -15.33 -15.53
CA ALA A 261 -12.24 -14.28 -15.13
C ALA A 261 -11.73 -12.88 -15.55
N ASP A 262 -10.43 -12.63 -15.46
CA ASP A 262 -9.79 -11.41 -15.94
C ASP A 262 -9.96 -11.22 -17.46
N ARG A 263 -9.73 -12.28 -18.27
CA ARG A 263 -9.99 -12.22 -19.72
C ARG A 263 -11.45 -11.88 -20.02
N ALA A 264 -12.41 -12.45 -19.29
CA ALA A 264 -13.82 -12.12 -19.46
C ALA A 264 -14.13 -10.67 -19.09
N MET A 265 -13.51 -10.15 -18.03
CA MET A 265 -13.60 -8.73 -17.63
C MET A 265 -13.00 -7.82 -18.71
N TYR A 266 -11.87 -8.20 -19.29
CA TYR A 266 -11.26 -7.44 -20.40
C TYR A 266 -12.17 -7.35 -21.62
N VAL A 267 -12.93 -8.43 -21.94
CA VAL A 267 -13.99 -8.38 -22.97
C VAL A 267 -15.05 -7.36 -22.59
N ALA A 268 -15.52 -7.35 -21.33
CA ALA A 268 -16.48 -6.35 -20.88
C ALA A 268 -15.97 -4.91 -21.08
N LYS A 269 -14.69 -4.65 -20.81
CA LYS A 269 -14.04 -3.34 -21.05
C LYS A 269 -14.01 -2.95 -22.53
N THR A 270 -13.66 -3.88 -23.41
CA THR A 270 -13.51 -3.61 -24.85
C THR A 270 -14.85 -3.45 -25.55
N GLU A 271 -15.90 -4.11 -25.07
CA GLU A 271 -17.25 -4.02 -25.63
C GLU A 271 -18.06 -2.81 -25.17
N GLY A 272 -17.45 -1.84 -24.46
CA GLY A 272 -18.09 -0.58 -24.10
C GLY A 272 -18.28 -0.37 -22.60
N LYS A 273 -17.60 -1.19 -21.75
CA LYS A 273 -17.61 -1.05 -20.29
C LYS A 273 -19.01 -1.21 -19.64
N ASN A 274 -19.09 -1.01 -18.31
CA ASN A 274 -20.32 -1.05 -17.53
C ASN A 274 -21.21 -2.25 -17.81
N ARG A 275 -20.62 -3.44 -17.92
CA ARG A 275 -21.32 -4.69 -18.24
C ARG A 275 -20.71 -5.89 -17.56
N ILE A 276 -21.44 -7.00 -17.61
CA ILE A 276 -20.96 -8.30 -17.15
C ILE A 276 -20.87 -9.25 -18.35
N VAL A 277 -19.70 -9.87 -18.51
CA VAL A 277 -19.49 -10.96 -19.47
C VAL A 277 -19.47 -12.28 -18.69
N TYR A 278 -20.29 -13.21 -19.13
CA TYR A 278 -20.43 -14.54 -18.51
C TYR A 278 -19.83 -15.62 -19.41
N THR A 279 -19.02 -16.49 -18.84
CA THR A 279 -18.42 -17.65 -19.50
C THR A 279 -18.61 -18.90 -18.63
N VAL A 280 -18.73 -20.06 -19.25
CA VAL A 280 -18.80 -21.36 -18.56
C VAL A 280 -17.65 -22.22 -19.02
N GLU A 281 -16.94 -22.82 -18.10
CA GLU A 281 -15.90 -23.82 -18.34
C GLU A 281 -16.30 -25.16 -17.71
N PHE A 282 -16.18 -26.25 -18.50
CA PHE A 282 -16.55 -27.63 -18.13
C PHE A 282 -15.32 -28.43 -17.76
#